data_daf6c06d25e23214e87ddf9d0cbc8b36
#
_entry.id   daf6c06d25e23214e87ddf9d0cbc8b36
#
_cell.length_a   1.000
_cell.length_b   1.000
_cell.length_c   1.000
_cell.angle_alpha   90.00
_cell.angle_beta   90.00
_cell.angle_gamma   90.00
#
_symmetry.space_group_name_H-M   'P 1'
#
loop_
_entity.id
_entity.type
_entity.pdbx_description
1 polymer ?
#
loop_
_entity_poly.entity_id
_entity_poly.type
_entity_poly.pdbx_seq_one_letter_code
_entity_poly.pdbx_strand_id
1 'polypeptide(L)' 'MIVFNIDVMMARRKMTLTELSEKVGITLANLSILKTGKARAVRVDTLNKLCAALDCQPGDLLEWQAD' A
#
# COMPACT_ATOMS: atom_id res chain seq x y z
N MET A 1 5.69 -16.26 -1.25
CA MET A 1 4.47 -15.46 -0.98
C MET A 1 4.71 -13.98 -1.30
N ILE A 2 3.67 -13.28 -1.65
CA ILE A 2 3.76 -11.82 -1.86
C ILE A 2 3.49 -11.11 -0.54
N VAL A 3 4.34 -10.16 -0.22
CA VAL A 3 4.24 -9.34 1.00
C VAL A 3 3.99 -7.89 0.60
N PHE A 4 3.06 -7.25 1.29
CA PHE A 4 2.78 -5.83 1.09
C PHE A 4 3.54 -5.01 2.14
N ASN A 5 4.38 -4.07 1.68
CA ASN A 5 5.19 -3.20 2.53
C ASN A 5 4.64 -1.76 2.59
N ILE A 6 3.33 -1.63 2.51
CA ILE A 6 2.67 -0.30 2.53
C ILE A 6 2.96 0.41 3.85
N ASP A 7 2.90 -0.31 4.97
CA ASP A 7 3.19 0.22 6.29
C ASP A 7 4.61 0.78 6.40
N VAL A 8 5.59 0.10 5.79
CA VAL A 8 6.99 0.55 5.77
C VAL A 8 7.10 1.89 5.04
N MET A 9 6.47 2.00 3.86
CA MET A 9 6.52 3.23 3.08
C MET A 9 5.75 4.36 3.75
N MET A 10 4.63 4.06 4.41
CA MET A 10 3.90 5.05 5.20
C MET A 10 4.78 5.62 6.30
N ALA A 11 5.49 4.75 7.01
CA ALA A 11 6.40 5.17 8.07
C ALA A 11 7.54 6.05 7.52
N ARG A 12 8.11 5.68 6.38
CA ARG A 12 9.16 6.47 5.72
C ARG A 12 8.69 7.85 5.33
N ARG A 13 7.43 7.98 4.90
CA ARG A 13 6.83 9.26 4.48
C ARG A 13 6.13 9.97 5.63
N LYS A 14 6.13 9.40 6.83
CA LYS A 14 5.44 9.95 8.01
C LYS A 14 3.98 10.24 7.71
N MET A 15 3.35 9.33 7.00
CA MET A 15 1.96 9.47 6.54
C MET A 15 1.05 8.56 7.35
N THR A 16 -0.08 9.09 7.81
CA THR A 16 -1.08 8.30 8.53
C THR A 16 -1.96 7.53 7.55
N LEU A 17 -2.64 6.50 8.05
CA LEU A 17 -3.58 5.70 7.26
C LEU A 17 -4.70 6.60 6.70
N THR A 18 -5.20 7.53 7.51
CA THR A 18 -6.24 8.48 7.10
C THR A 18 -5.76 9.36 5.93
N GLU A 19 -4.56 9.93 6.04
CA GLU A 19 -3.99 10.75 4.98
C GLU A 19 -3.84 9.96 3.69
N LEU A 20 -3.33 8.74 3.76
CA LEU A 20 -3.14 7.90 2.58
C LEU A 20 -4.48 7.51 1.96
N SER A 21 -5.47 7.17 2.79
CA SER A 21 -6.83 6.88 2.33
C SER A 21 -7.41 8.03 1.53
N GLU A 22 -7.26 9.26 2.03
CA GLU A 22 -7.76 10.45 1.36
C GLU A 22 -7.04 10.71 0.03
N LYS A 23 -5.71 10.53 0.00
CA LYS A 23 -4.92 10.75 -1.21
C LYS A 23 -5.19 9.73 -2.30
N VAL A 24 -5.40 8.49 -1.91
CA VAL A 24 -5.63 7.38 -2.86
C VAL A 24 -7.11 7.27 -3.25
N GLY A 25 -8.00 7.75 -2.40
CA GLY A 25 -9.44 7.70 -2.66
C GLY A 25 -10.04 6.33 -2.40
N ILE A 26 -9.49 5.57 -1.47
CA ILE A 26 -10.06 4.30 -1.03
C ILE A 26 -10.42 4.37 0.45
N THR A 27 -11.32 3.50 0.89
CA THR A 27 -11.78 3.50 2.27
C THR A 27 -10.68 3.07 3.23
N LEU A 28 -10.75 3.52 4.47
CA LEU A 28 -9.83 3.09 5.52
C LEU A 28 -9.85 1.57 5.69
N ALA A 29 -11.03 0.96 5.60
CA ALA A 29 -11.16 -0.49 5.72
C ALA A 29 -10.40 -1.23 4.63
N ASN A 30 -10.54 -0.78 3.37
CA ASN A 30 -9.85 -1.40 2.24
C ASN A 30 -8.34 -1.18 2.31
N LEU A 31 -7.92 0.02 2.69
CA LEU A 31 -6.51 0.33 2.86
C LEU A 31 -5.89 -0.49 3.99
N SER A 32 -6.62 -0.68 5.08
CA SER A 32 -6.17 -1.51 6.20
C SER A 32 -5.96 -2.97 5.77
N ILE A 33 -6.84 -3.51 4.92
CA ILE A 33 -6.70 -4.86 4.38
C ILE A 33 -5.41 -4.99 3.57
N LEU A 34 -5.11 -3.99 2.73
CA LEU A 34 -3.86 -3.96 1.96
C LEU A 34 -2.64 -3.83 2.88
N LYS A 35 -2.72 -2.94 3.86
CA LYS A 35 -1.62 -2.68 4.80
C LYS A 35 -1.25 -3.92 5.62
N THR A 36 -2.24 -4.68 6.06
CA THR A 36 -2.01 -5.87 6.89
C THR A 36 -1.66 -7.12 6.08
N GLY A 37 -1.61 -7.01 4.76
CA GLY A 37 -1.28 -8.14 3.90
C GLY A 37 -2.38 -9.16 3.74
N LYS A 38 -3.61 -8.85 4.13
CA LYS A 38 -4.75 -9.75 4.02
C LYS A 38 -5.42 -9.71 2.65
N ALA A 39 -5.03 -8.75 1.81
CA ALA A 39 -5.55 -8.65 0.46
C ALA A 39 -5.00 -9.78 -0.41
N ARG A 40 -5.88 -10.38 -1.23
CA ARG A 40 -5.48 -11.42 -2.18
C ARG A 40 -5.16 -10.85 -3.55
N ALA A 41 -5.57 -9.61 -3.78
CA ALA A 41 -5.34 -8.93 -5.05
C ALA A 41 -5.31 -7.43 -4.81
N VAL A 42 -4.60 -6.73 -5.68
CA VAL A 42 -4.61 -5.27 -5.73
C VAL A 42 -4.75 -4.87 -7.20
N ARG A 43 -5.63 -3.92 -7.47
CA ARG A 43 -5.82 -3.43 -8.84
C ARG A 43 -4.60 -2.59 -9.23
N VAL A 44 -4.21 -2.69 -10.49
CA VAL A 44 -3.10 -1.88 -11.03
C VAL A 44 -3.38 -0.39 -10.84
N ASP A 45 -4.61 0.04 -11.02
CA ASP A 45 -5.02 1.43 -10.80
C ASP A 45 -4.77 1.86 -9.34
N THR A 46 -5.14 1.02 -8.38
CA THR A 46 -4.90 1.29 -6.97
C THR A 46 -3.40 1.35 -6.66
N LEU A 47 -2.64 0.41 -7.22
CA LEU A 47 -1.19 0.37 -7.07
C LEU A 47 -0.55 1.64 -7.62
N ASN A 48 -1.01 2.10 -8.78
CA ASN A 48 -0.55 3.35 -9.38
C ASN A 48 -0.79 4.54 -8.45
N LYS A 49 -1.97 4.62 -7.85
CA LYS A 49 -2.31 5.71 -6.93
C LYS A 49 -1.49 5.64 -5.63
N LEU A 50 -1.24 4.45 -5.13
CA LEU A 50 -0.39 4.25 -3.95
C LEU A 50 1.05 4.71 -4.22
N CYS A 51 1.60 4.34 -5.37
CA CYS A 51 2.94 4.77 -5.77
C CYS A 51 3.03 6.30 -5.88
N ALA A 52 2.02 6.93 -6.47
CA ALA A 52 1.97 8.39 -6.60
C ALA A 52 1.88 9.06 -5.23
N ALA A 53 1.03 8.56 -4.34
CA ALA A 53 0.83 9.14 -3.02
C ALA A 53 2.05 8.97 -2.11
N LEU A 54 2.74 7.84 -2.22
CA LEU A 54 3.90 7.52 -1.40
C LEU A 54 5.23 7.87 -2.08
N ASP A 55 5.17 8.36 -3.31
CA ASP A 55 6.35 8.69 -4.11
C ASP A 55 7.36 7.54 -4.11
N CYS A 56 6.91 6.40 -4.61
CA CYS A 56 7.71 5.18 -4.62
C CYS A 56 7.39 4.31 -5.84
N GLN A 57 8.15 3.25 -6.00
CA GLN A 57 7.95 2.28 -7.07
C GLN A 57 7.13 1.08 -6.58
N PRO A 58 6.47 0.33 -7.47
CA PRO A 58 5.73 -0.88 -7.06
C PRO A 58 6.60 -1.86 -6.28
N GLY A 59 7.89 -1.98 -6.62
CA GLY A 59 8.81 -2.85 -5.90
C GLY A 59 9.09 -2.43 -4.46
N ASP A 60 8.75 -1.19 -4.10
CA ASP A 60 8.84 -0.72 -2.72
C ASP A 60 7.62 -1.15 -1.90
N LEU A 61 6.51 -1.46 -2.57
CA LEU A 61 5.25 -1.82 -1.94
C LEU A 61 4.98 -3.32 -1.93
N LEU A 62 5.52 -4.03 -2.90
CA LEU A 62 5.30 -5.46 -3.08
C LEU A 62 6.64 -6.18 -3.12
N GLU A 63 6.71 -7.29 -2.43
CA GLU A 63 7.92 -8.09 -2.33
C GLU A 63 7.56 -9.57 -2.37
N TRP A 64 8.39 -10.37 -3.02
CA TRP A 64 8.23 -11.82 -2.98
C TRP A 64 9.21 -12.40 -1.95
N GLN A 65 8.69 -13.24 -1.08
CA GLN A 65 9.48 -13.96 -0.10
C GLN A 65 9.24 -15.46 -0.28
N ALA A 66 10.28 -16.27 -0.15
CA ALA A 66 10.15 -17.72 -0.19
C ALA A 66 9.31 -18.21 0.99
N ASP A 67 8.44 -19.16 0.71
CA ASP A 67 7.57 -19.75 1.73
C ASP A 67 8.33 -20.67 2.68
#